data_a0b650eeca27e82909a6d353f62fc7a9
#
_entry.id   a0b650eeca27e82909a6d353f62fc7a9
#
_cell.length_a   1.000
_cell.length_b   1.000
_cell.length_c   1.000
_cell.angle_alpha   90.00
_cell.angle_beta   90.00
_cell.angle_gamma   90.00
#
_symmetry.space_group_name_H-M   'P 1'
#
loop_
_entity.id
_entity.type
_entity.pdbx_description
1 polymer ?
#
loop_
_entity_poly.entity_id
_entity_poly.type
_entity_poly.pdbx_seq_one_letter_code
_entity_poly.pdbx_strand_id
1 'polypeptide(L)'
;MKKLLILLFILFLIPFANAQDIKLNGTISAENNQIKNVANPTDAQDAATKAYIDALITSLQSQIDDLDTDNSAGSVTDQDGNSYDYITYGTQIWTVENAEMVTYRDGTPIPQVTDNTEWQNLTTGAWSYYNNDPTKPRLYNWYAVMGIHDTDPNTPNKEFAPEGWHVPTDAE
;
A
#
# COMPACT_ATOMS: atom_id res chain seq x y z
N MET A 1 53.09 11.50 63.95
CA MET A 1 51.62 11.65 63.98
C MET A 1 51.10 12.90 63.24
N LYS A 2 51.71 14.07 63.29
CA LYS A 2 51.28 15.29 62.63
C LYS A 2 51.25 15.20 61.06
N LYS A 3 52.19 14.45 60.44
CA LYS A 3 52.23 14.31 58.97
C LYS A 3 51.13 13.39 58.41
N LEU A 4 50.66 12.44 59.19
CA LEU A 4 49.54 11.54 58.75
C LEU A 4 48.19 12.26 58.79
N LEU A 5 48.03 13.20 59.74
CA LEU A 5 46.77 13.98 59.85
C LEU A 5 46.60 14.97 58.70
N ILE A 6 47.70 15.52 58.17
CA ILE A 6 47.68 16.45 57.03
C ILE A 6 47.31 15.69 55.72
N LEU A 7 47.82 14.48 55.57
CA LEU A 7 47.50 13.64 54.41
C LEU A 7 46.02 13.20 54.40
N LEU A 8 45.45 12.91 55.55
CA LEU A 8 44.03 12.54 55.66
C LEU A 8 43.11 13.76 55.44
N PHE A 9 43.55 14.96 55.79
CA PHE A 9 42.78 16.19 55.57
C PHE A 9 42.75 16.63 54.08
N ILE A 10 43.82 16.36 53.33
CA ILE A 10 43.90 16.66 51.90
C ILE A 10 43.05 15.68 51.12
N LEU A 11 42.86 14.43 51.55
CA LEU A 11 42.05 13.43 50.93
C LEU A 11 40.54 13.75 51.06
N PHE A 12 40.14 14.52 52.07
CA PHE A 12 38.75 14.90 52.30
C PHE A 12 38.33 16.21 51.58
N LEU A 13 39.30 16.90 50.95
CA LEU A 13 39.10 18.13 50.20
C LEU A 13 39.06 17.94 48.70
N ILE A 14 38.84 16.69 48.21
CA ILE A 14 38.50 16.48 46.79
C ILE A 14 37.05 16.99 46.61
N PRO A 15 36.81 18.14 45.98
CA PRO A 15 35.44 18.54 45.67
C PRO A 15 34.87 17.47 44.75
N PHE A 16 33.74 16.91 45.12
CA PHE A 16 32.92 16.17 44.18
C PHE A 16 32.61 17.16 43.05
N ALA A 17 33.28 17.01 41.90
CA ALA A 17 32.94 17.75 40.72
C ALA A 17 31.57 17.27 40.28
N ASN A 18 30.53 17.97 40.69
CA ASN A 18 29.22 17.78 40.08
C ASN A 18 29.34 18.30 38.64
N ALA A 19 29.10 17.46 37.69
CA ALA A 19 28.96 17.90 36.31
C ALA A 19 27.76 18.86 36.25
N GLN A 20 28.04 20.17 36.06
CA GLN A 20 27.00 21.17 35.85
C GLN A 20 26.77 21.34 34.36
N ASP A 21 25.53 21.57 33.99
CA ASP A 21 25.17 21.91 32.60
C ASP A 21 25.91 23.19 32.19
N ILE A 22 26.65 23.13 31.10
CA ILE A 22 27.26 24.31 30.49
C ILE A 22 26.21 24.98 29.61
N LYS A 23 25.67 26.10 30.06
CA LYS A 23 24.80 26.96 29.25
C LYS A 23 25.64 27.87 28.36
N LEU A 24 25.56 27.65 27.07
CA LEU A 24 26.21 28.48 26.05
C LEU A 24 25.19 29.44 25.45
N ASN A 25 25.43 30.75 25.55
CA ASN A 25 24.64 31.77 24.86
C ASN A 25 25.34 32.12 23.55
N GLY A 26 24.88 31.54 22.45
CA GLY A 26 25.45 31.77 21.12
C GLY A 26 25.62 30.49 20.32
N THR A 27 26.23 30.61 19.15
CA THR A 27 26.48 29.49 18.24
C THR A 27 27.70 28.69 18.68
N ILE A 28 27.55 27.36 18.69
CA ILE A 28 28.69 26.43 18.84
C ILE A 28 29.17 26.11 17.43
N SER A 29 30.42 26.47 17.09
CA SER A 29 31.08 26.05 15.87
C SER A 29 32.05 24.91 16.19
N ALA A 30 31.83 23.76 15.65
CA ALA A 30 32.76 22.61 15.71
C ALA A 30 33.73 22.62 14.52
N GLU A 31 33.56 23.53 13.57
CA GLU A 31 34.31 23.61 12.30
C GLU A 31 34.34 22.24 11.60
N ASN A 32 35.51 21.64 11.41
CA ASN A 32 35.65 20.30 10.83
C ASN A 32 35.73 19.18 11.87
N ASN A 33 35.43 19.47 13.14
CA ASN A 33 35.50 18.50 14.24
C ASN A 33 34.13 17.89 14.54
N GLN A 34 34.13 16.69 15.08
CA GLN A 34 32.91 15.99 15.51
C GLN A 34 32.55 16.35 16.96
N ILE A 35 31.27 16.56 17.21
CA ILE A 35 30.74 16.57 18.58
C ILE A 35 30.45 15.12 18.95
N LYS A 36 31.12 14.57 19.96
CA LYS A 36 31.01 13.18 20.39
C LYS A 36 30.23 13.06 21.69
N ASN A 37 29.73 11.86 21.96
CA ASN A 37 28.96 11.52 23.16
C ASN A 37 27.69 12.37 23.35
N VAL A 38 27.05 12.75 22.26
CA VAL A 38 25.72 13.37 22.29
C VAL A 38 24.71 12.28 22.64
N ALA A 39 23.87 12.54 23.64
CA ALA A 39 22.76 11.66 23.99
C ALA A 39 21.69 11.66 22.89
N ASN A 40 20.82 10.67 22.89
CA ASN A 40 19.64 10.70 22.02
C ASN A 40 18.73 11.86 22.40
N PRO A 41 18.08 12.53 21.43
CA PRO A 41 17.19 13.65 21.72
C PRO A 41 15.98 13.21 22.56
N THR A 42 15.61 14.02 23.52
CA THR A 42 14.40 13.88 24.34
C THR A 42 13.41 14.99 24.08
N ASP A 43 13.90 16.14 23.62
CA ASP A 43 13.12 17.34 23.31
C ASP A 43 13.23 17.71 21.81
N ALA A 44 12.26 18.43 21.31
CA ALA A 44 12.14 18.79 19.88
C ALA A 44 13.33 19.62 19.34
N GLN A 45 14.12 20.25 20.22
CA GLN A 45 15.27 21.10 19.84
C GLN A 45 16.62 20.47 20.18
N ASP A 46 16.64 19.25 20.65
CA ASP A 46 17.88 18.54 20.96
C ASP A 46 18.64 18.17 19.70
N ALA A 47 19.95 18.12 19.80
CA ALA A 47 20.82 17.64 18.73
C ALA A 47 20.69 16.12 18.59
N ALA A 48 20.44 15.66 17.37
CA ALA A 48 20.37 14.23 17.07
C ALA A 48 21.73 13.67 16.64
N THR A 49 22.05 12.48 17.10
CA THR A 49 23.19 11.73 16.58
C THR A 49 22.89 11.09 15.25
N LYS A 50 23.93 10.81 14.44
CA LYS A 50 23.75 10.03 13.20
C LYS A 50 23.10 8.66 13.50
N ALA A 51 23.53 7.97 14.55
CA ALA A 51 22.98 6.67 14.93
C ALA A 51 21.49 6.72 15.26
N TYR A 52 21.02 7.78 15.93
CA TYR A 52 19.61 7.99 16.22
C TYR A 52 18.80 8.20 14.94
N ILE A 53 19.29 9.03 14.02
CA ILE A 53 18.65 9.27 12.72
C ILE A 53 18.62 8.00 11.86
N ASP A 54 19.74 7.27 11.78
CA ASP A 54 19.82 6.01 11.03
C ASP A 54 18.81 4.97 11.57
N ALA A 55 18.63 4.90 12.90
CA ALA A 55 17.64 4.01 13.51
C ALA A 55 16.20 4.40 13.16
N LEU A 56 15.88 5.71 13.14
CA LEU A 56 14.57 6.20 12.71
C LEU A 56 14.31 5.90 11.23
N ILE A 57 15.30 6.11 10.36
CA ILE A 57 15.19 5.80 8.93
C ILE A 57 14.93 4.30 8.75
N THR A 58 15.66 3.43 9.45
CA THR A 58 15.46 1.98 9.39
C THR A 58 14.05 1.59 9.86
N SER A 59 13.55 2.21 10.93
CA SER A 59 12.20 1.97 11.43
C SER A 59 11.11 2.43 10.43
N LEU A 60 11.30 3.59 9.82
CA LEU A 60 10.39 4.09 8.79
C LEU A 60 10.41 3.21 7.54
N GLN A 61 11.59 2.73 7.12
CA GLN A 61 11.70 1.83 5.98
C GLN A 61 10.96 0.52 6.25
N SER A 62 11.10 -0.05 7.45
CA SER A 62 10.35 -1.26 7.83
C SER A 62 8.83 -1.05 7.79
N GLN A 63 8.34 0.12 8.22
CA GLN A 63 6.92 0.45 8.15
C GLN A 63 6.43 0.63 6.69
N ILE A 64 7.28 1.16 5.82
CA ILE A 64 7.00 1.25 4.38
C ILE A 64 6.95 -0.15 3.77
N ASP A 65 7.91 -1.00 4.07
CA ASP A 65 7.98 -2.38 3.57
C ASP A 65 6.78 -3.21 4.07
N ASP A 66 6.33 -2.99 5.31
CA ASP A 66 5.12 -3.62 5.86
C ASP A 66 3.85 -3.16 5.13
N LEU A 67 3.75 -1.87 4.76
CA LEU A 67 2.63 -1.34 3.97
C LEU A 67 2.63 -1.89 2.54
N ASP A 68 3.80 -2.10 1.95
CA ASP A 68 3.96 -2.66 0.60
C ASP A 68 3.65 -4.17 0.58
N THR A 69 3.94 -4.90 1.66
CA THR A 69 3.55 -6.31 1.82
C THR A 69 2.06 -6.51 2.11
N ASP A 70 1.40 -5.55 2.74
CA ASP A 70 -0.06 -5.58 2.96
C ASP A 70 -0.84 -5.26 1.66
N ASN A 71 -0.18 -4.64 0.68
CA ASN A 71 -0.66 -4.45 -0.68
C ASN A 71 -0.21 -5.64 -1.56
N SER A 72 -0.63 -6.87 -1.18
CA SER A 72 -0.28 -8.06 -1.95
C SER A 72 -0.80 -7.94 -3.38
N ALA A 73 0.12 -7.71 -4.31
CA ALA A 73 -0.14 -7.77 -5.73
C ALA A 73 -0.03 -9.23 -6.19
N GLY A 74 -0.88 -9.60 -7.10
CA GLY A 74 -0.88 -10.91 -7.73
C GLY A 74 -1.66 -10.84 -9.02
N SER A 75 -1.93 -11.98 -9.64
CA SER A 75 -2.75 -12.02 -10.85
C SER A 75 -3.81 -13.11 -10.75
N VAL A 76 -4.94 -12.87 -11.41
CA VAL A 76 -6.01 -13.85 -11.65
C VAL A 76 -6.18 -14.06 -13.15
N THR A 77 -6.44 -15.28 -13.54
CA THR A 77 -6.70 -15.63 -14.94
C THR A 77 -8.18 -15.98 -15.09
N ASP A 78 -8.82 -15.43 -16.11
CA ASP A 78 -10.20 -15.75 -16.43
C ASP A 78 -10.34 -17.04 -17.26
N GLN A 79 -11.58 -17.41 -17.56
CA GLN A 79 -11.93 -18.60 -18.34
C GLN A 79 -11.48 -18.55 -19.81
N ASP A 80 -11.20 -17.37 -20.34
CA ASP A 80 -10.71 -17.15 -21.70
C ASP A 80 -9.18 -17.08 -21.76
N GLY A 81 -8.49 -17.13 -20.60
CA GLY A 81 -7.03 -17.11 -20.48
C GLY A 81 -6.42 -15.72 -20.37
N ASN A 82 -7.25 -14.66 -20.21
CA ASN A 82 -6.73 -13.33 -19.92
C ASN A 82 -6.27 -13.25 -18.47
N SER A 83 -5.13 -12.58 -18.23
CA SER A 83 -4.57 -12.37 -16.89
C SER A 83 -4.77 -10.93 -16.46
N TYR A 84 -5.21 -10.73 -15.23
CA TYR A 84 -5.46 -9.45 -14.60
C TYR A 84 -4.62 -9.34 -13.33
N ASP A 85 -3.84 -8.29 -13.22
CA ASP A 85 -3.18 -7.99 -11.96
C ASP A 85 -4.22 -7.53 -10.94
N TYR A 86 -3.95 -7.77 -9.66
CA TYR A 86 -4.83 -7.30 -8.61
C TYR A 86 -4.05 -6.63 -7.48
N ILE A 87 -4.72 -5.74 -6.77
CA ILE A 87 -4.20 -5.06 -5.59
C ILE A 87 -5.19 -5.16 -4.45
N THR A 88 -4.68 -5.10 -3.23
CA THR A 88 -5.49 -5.13 -2.01
C THR A 88 -5.81 -3.69 -1.56
N TYR A 89 -7.08 -3.42 -1.29
CA TYR A 89 -7.56 -2.20 -0.65
C TYR A 89 -8.26 -2.55 0.67
N GLY A 90 -7.58 -2.37 1.77
CA GLY A 90 -8.10 -2.77 3.08
C GLY A 90 -8.34 -4.27 3.14
N THR A 91 -9.61 -4.70 3.22
CA THR A 91 -10.01 -6.11 3.23
C THR A 91 -10.48 -6.64 1.88
N GLN A 92 -10.47 -5.82 0.84
CA GLN A 92 -10.94 -6.16 -0.51
C GLN A 92 -9.77 -6.30 -1.48
N ILE A 93 -9.94 -7.16 -2.48
CA ILE A 93 -8.98 -7.38 -3.57
C ILE A 93 -9.67 -7.00 -4.88
N TRP A 94 -9.02 -6.15 -5.68
CA TRP A 94 -9.57 -5.62 -6.91
C TRP A 94 -8.63 -5.87 -8.09
N THR A 95 -9.18 -6.23 -9.26
CA THR A 95 -8.40 -6.25 -10.51
C THR A 95 -8.04 -4.84 -10.94
N VAL A 96 -6.86 -4.68 -11.52
CA VAL A 96 -6.35 -3.37 -12.00
C VAL A 96 -6.80 -3.11 -13.42
N GLU A 97 -6.82 -4.13 -14.26
CA GLU A 97 -7.21 -4.01 -15.67
C GLU A 97 -8.71 -4.15 -15.88
N ASN A 98 -9.15 -3.65 -17.02
CA ASN A 98 -10.51 -3.84 -17.47
C ASN A 98 -10.77 -5.30 -17.87
N ALA A 99 -11.99 -5.76 -17.62
CA ALA A 99 -12.42 -7.10 -18.03
C ALA A 99 -12.33 -7.30 -19.56
N GLU A 100 -11.85 -8.47 -19.99
CA GLU A 100 -11.67 -8.82 -21.39
C GLU A 100 -12.33 -10.16 -21.78
N MET A 101 -13.22 -10.67 -20.94
CA MET A 101 -13.91 -11.94 -21.14
C MET A 101 -14.84 -11.90 -22.34
N VAL A 102 -14.89 -12.99 -23.09
CA VAL A 102 -15.84 -13.21 -24.18
C VAL A 102 -16.75 -14.40 -23.91
N THR A 103 -16.51 -15.09 -22.78
CA THR A 103 -17.39 -16.15 -22.28
C THR A 103 -17.72 -15.93 -20.81
N TYR A 104 -18.81 -16.51 -20.36
CA TYR A 104 -19.09 -16.72 -18.94
C TYR A 104 -18.20 -17.84 -18.38
N ARG A 105 -18.12 -17.95 -17.05
CA ARG A 105 -17.27 -18.94 -16.37
C ARG A 105 -17.49 -20.39 -16.82
N ASP A 106 -18.70 -20.74 -17.24
CA ASP A 106 -19.04 -22.06 -17.74
C ASP A 106 -18.74 -22.26 -19.24
N GLY A 107 -18.13 -21.28 -19.90
CA GLY A 107 -17.82 -21.29 -21.32
C GLY A 107 -18.95 -20.84 -22.25
N THR A 108 -20.11 -20.43 -21.71
CA THR A 108 -21.19 -19.87 -22.53
C THR A 108 -20.73 -18.55 -23.16
N PRO A 109 -20.83 -18.36 -24.50
CA PRO A 109 -20.38 -17.14 -25.15
C PRO A 109 -21.14 -15.89 -24.73
N ILE A 110 -20.44 -14.77 -24.59
CA ILE A 110 -21.01 -13.42 -24.51
C ILE A 110 -20.89 -12.82 -25.92
N PRO A 111 -21.99 -12.57 -26.66
CA PRO A 111 -21.92 -12.12 -28.04
C PRO A 111 -21.36 -10.69 -28.14
N GLN A 112 -20.58 -10.45 -29.21
CA GLN A 112 -20.22 -9.09 -29.60
C GLN A 112 -21.36 -8.46 -30.42
N VAL A 113 -21.77 -7.25 -30.04
CA VAL A 113 -22.76 -6.47 -30.80
C VAL A 113 -22.17 -5.14 -31.20
N THR A 114 -22.14 -4.86 -32.51
CA THR A 114 -21.54 -3.66 -33.10
C THR A 114 -22.55 -2.66 -33.65
N ASP A 115 -23.80 -3.07 -33.86
CA ASP A 115 -24.87 -2.19 -34.27
C ASP A 115 -25.49 -1.45 -33.08
N ASN A 116 -25.55 -0.13 -33.16
CA ASN A 116 -26.05 0.70 -32.07
C ASN A 116 -27.54 0.51 -31.79
N THR A 117 -28.35 0.21 -32.81
CA THR A 117 -29.78 -0.01 -32.64
C THR A 117 -30.05 -1.35 -31.97
N GLU A 118 -29.30 -2.38 -32.38
CA GLU A 118 -29.35 -3.68 -31.73
C GLU A 118 -28.89 -3.55 -30.25
N TRP A 119 -27.76 -2.89 -30.01
CA TRP A 119 -27.22 -2.67 -28.64
C TRP A 119 -28.25 -2.04 -27.69
N GLN A 120 -28.97 -1.01 -28.15
CA GLN A 120 -29.97 -0.29 -27.34
C GLN A 120 -31.19 -1.15 -26.99
N ASN A 121 -31.48 -2.17 -27.77
CA ASN A 121 -32.65 -3.02 -27.58
C ASN A 121 -32.33 -4.38 -26.94
N LEU A 122 -31.07 -4.60 -26.55
CA LEU A 122 -30.68 -5.85 -25.89
C LEU A 122 -31.37 -6.04 -24.55
N THR A 123 -31.80 -7.27 -24.32
CA THR A 123 -32.31 -7.77 -23.04
C THR A 123 -31.48 -8.94 -22.50
N THR A 124 -30.36 -9.23 -23.19
CA THR A 124 -29.42 -10.29 -22.86
C THR A 124 -27.98 -9.74 -22.84
N GLY A 125 -27.07 -10.51 -22.28
CA GLY A 125 -25.66 -10.13 -22.17
C GLY A 125 -24.97 -9.97 -23.51
N ALA A 126 -24.23 -8.88 -23.67
CA ALA A 126 -23.40 -8.60 -24.84
C ALA A 126 -22.23 -7.69 -24.47
N TRP A 127 -21.23 -7.70 -25.34
CA TRP A 127 -20.09 -6.76 -25.23
C TRP A 127 -19.85 -6.05 -26.59
N SER A 128 -19.16 -4.92 -26.53
CA SER A 128 -18.75 -4.14 -27.71
C SER A 128 -17.48 -3.35 -27.39
N TYR A 129 -16.86 -2.76 -28.41
CA TYR A 129 -15.86 -1.71 -28.21
C TYR A 129 -16.49 -0.32 -28.32
N TYR A 130 -15.95 0.64 -27.58
CA TYR A 130 -16.35 2.04 -27.76
C TYR A 130 -16.09 2.48 -29.21
N ASN A 131 -17.13 2.97 -29.89
CA ASN A 131 -17.11 3.30 -31.33
C ASN A 131 -16.61 2.15 -32.23
N ASN A 132 -16.79 0.90 -31.85
CA ASN A 132 -16.28 -0.28 -32.54
C ASN A 132 -14.74 -0.27 -32.75
N ASP A 133 -13.99 0.46 -31.91
CA ASP A 133 -12.54 0.55 -31.97
C ASP A 133 -11.88 -0.54 -31.10
N PRO A 134 -11.27 -1.58 -31.71
CA PRO A 134 -10.67 -2.68 -30.93
C PRO A 134 -9.40 -2.30 -30.15
N THR A 135 -8.94 -1.06 -30.26
CA THR A 135 -7.84 -0.53 -29.43
C THR A 135 -8.34 -0.02 -28.07
N LYS A 136 -9.65 0.00 -27.87
CA LYS A 136 -10.29 0.42 -26.61
C LYS A 136 -10.70 -0.81 -25.78
N PRO A 137 -10.83 -0.65 -24.46
CA PRO A 137 -11.38 -1.70 -23.61
C PRO A 137 -12.77 -2.16 -24.06
N ARG A 138 -13.12 -3.40 -23.77
CA ARG A 138 -14.49 -3.91 -23.97
C ARG A 138 -15.46 -3.21 -23.03
N LEU A 139 -16.62 -2.93 -23.54
CA LEU A 139 -17.79 -2.44 -22.81
C LEU A 139 -18.79 -3.59 -22.72
N TYR A 140 -19.27 -3.88 -21.54
CA TYR A 140 -20.30 -4.88 -21.30
C TYR A 140 -21.60 -4.18 -20.94
N ASN A 141 -22.72 -4.69 -21.46
CA ASN A 141 -24.01 -4.20 -20.98
C ASN A 141 -24.30 -4.78 -19.59
N TRP A 142 -25.29 -4.20 -18.91
CA TRP A 142 -25.69 -4.65 -17.57
C TRP A 142 -26.06 -6.14 -17.54
N TYR A 143 -26.72 -6.64 -18.59
CA TYR A 143 -27.14 -8.04 -18.68
C TYR A 143 -25.94 -9.00 -18.70
N ALA A 144 -24.89 -8.66 -19.42
CA ALA A 144 -23.65 -9.45 -19.41
C ALA A 144 -23.04 -9.55 -18.00
N VAL A 145 -22.91 -8.42 -17.33
CA VAL A 145 -22.34 -8.36 -15.98
C VAL A 145 -23.19 -9.13 -14.96
N MET A 146 -24.51 -9.12 -15.13
CA MET A 146 -25.46 -9.87 -14.31
C MET A 146 -25.66 -11.32 -14.73
N GLY A 147 -24.98 -11.76 -15.80
CA GLY A 147 -25.04 -13.16 -16.27
C GLY A 147 -26.34 -13.55 -16.97
N ILE A 148 -27.13 -12.59 -17.40
CA ILE A 148 -28.39 -12.82 -18.12
C ILE A 148 -28.07 -13.10 -19.57
N HIS A 149 -27.98 -14.36 -19.95
CA HIS A 149 -27.48 -14.78 -21.26
C HIS A 149 -28.57 -15.15 -22.27
N ASP A 150 -29.83 -15.36 -21.82
CA ASP A 150 -31.00 -15.63 -22.65
C ASP A 150 -32.25 -14.89 -22.11
N THR A 151 -33.39 -15.07 -22.80
CA THR A 151 -34.64 -14.40 -22.46
C THR A 151 -35.59 -15.24 -21.60
N ASP A 152 -35.20 -16.46 -21.20
CA ASP A 152 -35.99 -17.29 -20.30
C ASP A 152 -35.76 -16.89 -18.85
N PRO A 153 -36.75 -16.34 -18.13
CA PRO A 153 -36.58 -15.91 -16.76
C PRO A 153 -36.31 -17.06 -15.76
N ASN A 154 -36.47 -18.31 -16.19
CA ASN A 154 -36.18 -19.49 -15.35
C ASN A 154 -34.76 -20.01 -15.56
N THR A 155 -34.03 -19.54 -16.56
CA THR A 155 -32.64 -19.92 -16.77
C THR A 155 -31.77 -19.24 -15.71
N PRO A 156 -30.94 -19.97 -14.95
CA PRO A 156 -30.06 -19.38 -13.98
C PRO A 156 -29.04 -18.43 -14.62
N ASN A 157 -28.79 -17.30 -13.97
CA ASN A 157 -27.74 -16.38 -14.38
C ASN A 157 -26.38 -17.06 -14.39
N LYS A 158 -25.54 -16.67 -15.33
CA LYS A 158 -24.17 -17.15 -15.48
C LYS A 158 -23.20 -16.33 -14.63
N GLU A 159 -22.13 -16.93 -14.21
CA GLU A 159 -21.07 -16.22 -13.50
C GLU A 159 -20.18 -15.47 -14.51
N PHE A 160 -20.09 -14.15 -14.33
CA PHE A 160 -19.29 -13.28 -15.21
C PHE A 160 -17.82 -13.24 -14.78
N ALA A 161 -17.54 -13.06 -13.49
CA ALA A 161 -16.20 -12.91 -12.96
C ALA A 161 -15.40 -14.24 -12.98
N PRO A 162 -14.06 -14.19 -12.97
CA PRO A 162 -13.18 -15.37 -12.86
C PRO A 162 -13.50 -16.24 -11.63
N GLU A 163 -12.99 -17.47 -11.61
CA GLU A 163 -13.15 -18.37 -10.47
C GLU A 163 -12.63 -17.75 -9.17
N GLY A 164 -13.44 -17.80 -8.12
CA GLY A 164 -13.12 -17.19 -6.82
C GLY A 164 -13.35 -15.68 -6.75
N TRP A 165 -13.79 -15.04 -7.84
CA TRP A 165 -14.09 -13.61 -7.94
C TRP A 165 -15.58 -13.38 -8.21
N HIS A 166 -16.06 -12.18 -7.92
CA HIS A 166 -17.43 -11.77 -8.20
C HIS A 166 -17.49 -10.31 -8.66
N VAL A 167 -18.57 -9.93 -9.27
CA VAL A 167 -18.89 -8.54 -9.57
C VAL A 167 -19.31 -7.88 -8.27
N PRO A 168 -18.70 -6.74 -7.88
CA PRO A 168 -19.04 -6.08 -6.63
C PRO A 168 -20.50 -5.62 -6.60
N THR A 169 -21.08 -5.62 -5.40
CA THR A 169 -22.43 -5.11 -5.14
C THR A 169 -22.37 -3.65 -4.70
N ASP A 170 -23.53 -2.96 -4.73
CA ASP A 170 -23.62 -1.57 -4.23
C ASP A 170 -23.28 -1.42 -2.74
N ALA A 171 -23.21 -2.51 -2.00
CA ALA A 171 -22.93 -2.53 -0.56
C ALA A 171 -21.44 -2.74 -0.24
N GLU A 172 -20.65 -3.19 -1.19
CA GLU A 172 -19.22 -3.39 -1.10
C GLU A 172 -18.44 -2.15 -1.47
#